data_5d95264dc62ae99b678916352ce2be2b
#
_entry.id   5d95264dc62ae99b678916352ce2be2b
#
_cell.length_a   1.000
_cell.length_b   1.000
_cell.length_c   1.000
_cell.angle_alpha   90.00
_cell.angle_beta   90.00
_cell.angle_gamma   90.00
#
_symmetry.space_group_name_H-M   'P 1'
#
loop_
_entity.id
_entity.type
_entity.pdbx_description
1 polymer ?
#
loop_
_entity_poly.entity_id
_entity_poly.type
_entity_poly.pdbx_seq_one_letter_code
_entity_poly.pdbx_strand_id
1 'polypeptide(L)'
;MRSRKAFYTTMLENVNGPVTIRLFDIGGDKNARRPYKEANPFLGWRGIRLLLDEKKLLRSQLKAILTIAGKFPGRVKLLIPMISVVNEIDLIRDEIEKMQGGLLSSGIPIDENLPIGIMVEVPSVALSSFHFAKKVDFLSIGSNDLTQYTLAVDRGNEKIHNLFQHYHPSVLKLIRMTVKGAKKAGVNVSVCGELAGDEIGAACLMGFGINELSMVPNSLPGIYDLLSSRNRKDFAELANKAVDLSSSEELEELFKEWKDRTA
;
A
#
# COMPACT_ATOMS: atom_id res chain seq x y z
N MET A 1 -13.22 -14.76 -15.74
CA MET A 1 -13.39 -13.33 -16.09
C MET A 1 -14.77 -12.77 -15.70
N ARG A 2 -15.90 -13.47 -15.99
CA ARG A 2 -17.27 -13.01 -15.61
C ARG A 2 -17.41 -12.75 -14.10
N SER A 3 -16.85 -13.58 -13.24
CA SER A 3 -16.94 -13.43 -11.78
C SER A 3 -16.23 -12.19 -11.23
N ARG A 4 -15.03 -11.84 -11.73
CA ARG A 4 -14.27 -10.66 -11.26
C ARG A 4 -14.96 -9.35 -11.62
N LYS A 5 -15.43 -9.23 -12.87
CA LYS A 5 -16.18 -8.05 -13.31
C LYS A 5 -17.45 -7.86 -12.49
N ALA A 6 -18.19 -8.93 -12.22
CA ALA A 6 -19.39 -8.88 -11.39
C ALA A 6 -19.05 -8.43 -9.95
N PHE A 7 -17.98 -8.98 -9.35
CA PHE A 7 -17.53 -8.59 -8.01
C PHE A 7 -17.18 -7.10 -7.92
N TYR A 8 -16.36 -6.58 -8.85
CA TYR A 8 -16.00 -5.16 -8.88
C TYR A 8 -17.21 -4.26 -9.14
N THR A 9 -18.16 -4.69 -9.98
CA THR A 9 -19.40 -3.96 -10.21
C THR A 9 -20.20 -3.83 -8.93
N THR A 10 -20.47 -4.95 -8.26
CA THR A 10 -21.24 -4.95 -7.00
C THR A 10 -20.57 -4.07 -5.94
N MET A 11 -19.24 -4.13 -5.82
CA MET A 11 -18.50 -3.29 -4.88
C MET A 11 -18.70 -1.79 -5.19
N LEU A 12 -18.53 -1.37 -6.44
CA LEU A 12 -18.66 0.03 -6.85
C LEU A 12 -20.12 0.55 -6.78
N GLU A 13 -21.11 -0.31 -6.94
CA GLU A 13 -22.51 0.04 -6.79
C GLU A 13 -22.93 0.26 -5.32
N ASN A 14 -22.19 -0.34 -4.37
CA ASN A 14 -22.49 -0.25 -2.93
C ASN A 14 -21.57 0.71 -2.13
N VAL A 15 -20.60 1.35 -2.79
CA VAL A 15 -19.69 2.31 -2.17
C VAL A 15 -19.81 3.67 -2.85
N ASN A 16 -19.88 4.76 -2.10
CA ASN A 16 -20.00 6.11 -2.67
C ASN A 16 -18.67 6.78 -3.03
N GLY A 17 -17.55 6.31 -2.49
CA GLY A 17 -16.21 6.87 -2.73
C GLY A 17 -15.41 6.15 -3.83
N PRO A 18 -14.21 6.62 -4.13
CA PRO A 18 -13.30 5.92 -5.02
C PRO A 18 -12.85 4.60 -4.40
N VAL A 19 -12.58 3.62 -5.25
CA VAL A 19 -12.15 2.28 -4.86
C VAL A 19 -10.76 1.99 -5.44
N THR A 20 -9.82 1.65 -4.58
CA THR A 20 -8.48 1.22 -5.00
C THR A 20 -8.48 -0.29 -5.23
N ILE A 21 -8.19 -0.72 -6.44
CA ILE A 21 -8.08 -2.14 -6.81
C ILE A 21 -6.61 -2.48 -6.97
N ARG A 22 -6.11 -3.38 -6.11
CA ARG A 22 -4.73 -3.87 -6.18
C ARG A 22 -4.63 -5.01 -7.20
N LEU A 23 -3.57 -4.99 -8.01
CA LEU A 23 -3.18 -6.15 -8.80
C LEU A 23 -2.84 -7.33 -7.88
N PHE A 24 -2.94 -8.54 -8.42
CA PHE A 24 -2.67 -9.73 -7.63
C PHE A 24 -1.25 -9.74 -7.07
N ASP A 25 -1.16 -10.04 -5.80
CA ASP A 25 0.07 -10.36 -5.12
C ASP A 25 0.05 -11.85 -4.77
N ILE A 26 0.19 -12.64 -5.82
CA ILE A 26 0.26 -14.10 -5.77
C ILE A 26 1.71 -14.49 -5.93
N GLY A 27 2.21 -15.40 -5.12
CA GLY A 27 3.58 -15.91 -5.21
C GLY A 27 3.91 -16.84 -4.06
N GLY A 28 5.02 -17.52 -4.18
CA GLY A 28 5.66 -18.31 -3.14
C GLY A 28 4.74 -19.33 -2.47
N ASP A 29 4.27 -18.97 -1.31
CA ASP A 29 3.48 -19.79 -0.39
C ASP A 29 2.06 -20.11 -0.88
N LYS A 30 1.48 -19.26 -1.72
CA LYS A 30 0.06 -19.33 -2.15
C LYS A 30 -0.16 -20.17 -3.40
N ASN A 31 0.86 -20.75 -4.02
CA ASN A 31 0.74 -21.42 -5.32
C ASN A 31 1.12 -22.90 -5.28
N ALA A 32 0.25 -23.72 -4.69
CA ALA A 32 0.40 -25.19 -4.57
C ALA A 32 0.52 -25.95 -5.91
N ARG A 33 0.36 -25.27 -7.06
CA ARG A 33 0.35 -25.89 -8.40
C ARG A 33 1.67 -25.72 -9.16
N ARG A 34 2.73 -25.16 -8.56
CA ARG A 34 3.99 -24.90 -9.27
C ARG A 34 5.05 -25.93 -8.95
N PRO A 35 5.80 -26.40 -9.97
CA PRO A 35 6.86 -27.40 -9.79
C PRO A 35 8.12 -26.85 -9.11
N TYR A 36 8.23 -25.52 -8.97
CA TYR A 36 9.39 -24.85 -8.39
C TYR A 36 9.10 -24.37 -6.98
N LYS A 37 9.87 -24.87 -6.01
CA LYS A 37 9.84 -24.43 -4.61
C LYS A 37 10.94 -23.38 -4.40
N GLU A 38 10.54 -22.15 -4.17
CA GLU A 38 11.47 -21.08 -3.81
C GLU A 38 11.98 -21.25 -2.38
N ALA A 39 13.28 -20.98 -2.17
CA ALA A 39 13.86 -21.00 -0.83
C ALA A 39 13.35 -19.84 0.04
N ASN A 40 13.10 -18.69 -0.57
CA ASN A 40 12.63 -17.47 0.08
C ASN A 40 11.42 -16.87 -0.66
N PRO A 41 10.22 -17.45 -0.51
CA PRO A 41 9.04 -17.06 -1.29
C PRO A 41 8.65 -15.59 -1.17
N PHE A 42 8.84 -14.98 0.00
CA PHE A 42 8.55 -13.57 0.22
C PHE A 42 9.50 -12.62 -0.53
N LEU A 43 10.74 -13.05 -0.81
CA LEU A 43 11.73 -12.32 -1.61
C LEU A 43 11.74 -12.71 -3.08
N GLY A 44 10.92 -13.66 -3.47
CA GLY A 44 10.97 -14.32 -4.76
C GLY A 44 10.01 -13.78 -5.81
N TRP A 45 9.49 -14.69 -6.60
CA TRP A 45 8.64 -14.45 -7.75
C TRP A 45 7.17 -14.28 -7.34
N ARG A 46 6.82 -13.06 -6.97
CA ARG A 46 5.48 -12.64 -6.52
C ARG A 46 5.12 -11.27 -7.04
N GLY A 47 3.86 -10.87 -6.85
CA GLY A 47 3.37 -9.54 -7.19
C GLY A 47 3.65 -9.16 -8.63
N ILE A 48 4.16 -7.95 -8.86
CA ILE A 48 4.43 -7.44 -10.21
C ILE A 48 5.47 -8.29 -10.97
N ARG A 49 6.46 -8.86 -10.29
CA ARG A 49 7.49 -9.71 -10.91
C ARG A 49 6.86 -10.91 -11.60
N LEU A 50 5.94 -11.58 -10.91
CA LEU A 50 5.16 -12.69 -11.44
C LEU A 50 4.21 -12.23 -12.56
N LEU A 51 3.54 -11.11 -12.37
CA LEU A 51 2.53 -10.63 -13.32
C LEU A 51 3.14 -10.19 -14.65
N LEU A 52 4.36 -9.64 -14.65
CA LEU A 52 5.07 -9.29 -15.88
C LEU A 52 5.49 -10.51 -16.69
N ASP A 53 5.80 -11.65 -16.05
CA ASP A 53 6.09 -12.91 -16.70
C ASP A 53 4.80 -13.64 -17.15
N GLU A 54 3.79 -13.70 -16.25
CA GLU A 54 2.51 -14.34 -16.48
C GLU A 54 1.50 -13.39 -17.13
N LYS A 55 1.84 -12.87 -18.32
CA LYS A 55 1.05 -11.84 -19.02
C LYS A 55 -0.43 -12.22 -19.22
N LYS A 56 -0.77 -13.51 -19.34
CA LYS A 56 -2.17 -13.94 -19.43
C LYS A 56 -2.95 -13.62 -18.16
N LEU A 57 -2.34 -13.83 -17.00
CA LEU A 57 -2.95 -13.53 -15.70
C LEU A 57 -3.10 -12.02 -15.53
N LEU A 58 -2.03 -11.26 -15.77
CA LEU A 58 -2.02 -9.80 -15.71
C LEU A 58 -3.11 -9.20 -16.61
N ARG A 59 -3.09 -9.53 -17.89
CA ARG A 59 -4.05 -9.01 -18.88
C ARG A 59 -5.50 -9.38 -18.56
N SER A 60 -5.73 -10.58 -17.98
CA SER A 60 -7.06 -10.98 -17.54
C SER A 60 -7.60 -10.10 -16.40
N GLN A 61 -6.73 -9.67 -15.46
CA GLN A 61 -7.12 -8.77 -14.39
C GLN A 61 -7.24 -7.33 -14.89
N LEU A 62 -6.27 -6.84 -15.66
CA LEU A 62 -6.31 -5.50 -16.27
C LEU A 62 -7.56 -5.30 -17.12
N LYS A 63 -7.93 -6.28 -17.95
CA LYS A 63 -9.17 -6.21 -18.75
C LYS A 63 -10.40 -6.02 -17.88
N ALA A 64 -10.49 -6.71 -16.74
CA ALA A 64 -11.63 -6.53 -15.84
C ALA A 64 -11.64 -5.14 -15.19
N ILE A 65 -10.47 -4.66 -14.73
CA ILE A 65 -10.32 -3.37 -14.05
C ILE A 65 -10.59 -2.22 -15.04
N LEU A 66 -9.95 -2.21 -16.20
CA LEU A 66 -10.13 -1.18 -17.22
C LEU A 66 -11.56 -1.08 -17.73
N THR A 67 -12.22 -2.24 -17.96
CA THR A 67 -13.63 -2.26 -18.37
C THR A 67 -14.55 -1.70 -17.28
N ILE A 68 -14.28 -1.97 -16.00
CA ILE A 68 -15.11 -1.45 -14.92
C ILE A 68 -14.81 0.02 -14.64
N ALA A 69 -13.57 0.46 -14.79
CA ALA A 69 -13.21 1.87 -14.71
C ALA A 69 -13.96 2.69 -15.78
N GLY A 70 -14.07 2.18 -17.02
CA GLY A 70 -14.85 2.82 -18.07
C GLY A 70 -16.37 2.87 -17.79
N LYS A 71 -16.90 1.91 -17.00
CA LYS A 71 -18.30 1.94 -16.53
C LYS A 71 -18.51 2.95 -15.39
N PHE A 72 -17.51 3.17 -14.55
CA PHE A 72 -17.51 4.07 -13.38
C PHE A 72 -16.33 5.06 -13.42
N PRO A 73 -16.32 6.02 -14.37
CA PRO A 73 -15.21 6.96 -14.52
C PRO A 73 -14.91 7.74 -13.25
N GLY A 74 -13.62 7.89 -12.94
CA GLY A 74 -13.15 8.58 -11.74
C GLY A 74 -13.36 7.85 -10.41
N ARG A 75 -13.97 6.64 -10.45
CA ARG A 75 -14.28 5.86 -9.25
C ARG A 75 -13.28 4.74 -8.94
N VAL A 76 -12.40 4.42 -9.86
CA VAL A 76 -11.43 3.34 -9.73
C VAL A 76 -10.01 3.90 -9.69
N LYS A 77 -9.18 3.38 -8.79
CA LYS A 77 -7.73 3.58 -8.75
C LYS A 77 -7.04 2.22 -8.89
N LEU A 78 -5.96 2.14 -9.65
CA LEU A 78 -5.18 0.93 -9.83
C LEU A 78 -3.92 0.97 -8.93
N LEU A 79 -3.71 -0.04 -8.11
CA LEU A 79 -2.56 -0.16 -7.22
C LEU A 79 -1.68 -1.35 -7.62
N ILE A 80 -0.39 -1.10 -7.82
CA ILE A 80 0.59 -2.09 -8.27
C ILE A 80 1.45 -2.53 -7.07
N PRO A 81 1.43 -3.83 -6.70
CA PRO A 81 2.19 -4.35 -5.57
C PRO A 81 3.63 -4.71 -5.94
N MET A 82 4.51 -4.80 -4.94
CA MET A 82 5.87 -5.37 -5.02
C MET A 82 6.82 -4.67 -6.00
N ILE A 83 6.58 -3.42 -6.30
CA ILE A 83 7.55 -2.59 -7.03
C ILE A 83 8.83 -2.48 -6.19
N SER A 84 9.98 -2.66 -6.83
CA SER A 84 11.30 -2.58 -6.20
C SER A 84 12.29 -1.67 -6.94
N VAL A 85 12.10 -1.53 -8.26
CA VAL A 85 12.90 -0.66 -9.13
C VAL A 85 12.01 0.19 -10.05
N VAL A 86 12.48 1.38 -10.41
CA VAL A 86 11.66 2.36 -11.16
C VAL A 86 11.23 1.83 -12.54
N ASN A 87 12.06 1.01 -13.18
CA ASN A 87 11.76 0.46 -14.51
C ASN A 87 10.53 -0.48 -14.53
N GLU A 88 10.19 -1.10 -13.39
CA GLU A 88 8.98 -1.93 -13.29
C GLU A 88 7.71 -1.11 -13.54
N ILE A 89 7.73 0.19 -13.18
CA ILE A 89 6.60 1.10 -13.45
C ILE A 89 6.44 1.32 -14.96
N ASP A 90 7.52 1.51 -15.68
CA ASP A 90 7.47 1.71 -17.13
C ASP A 90 6.94 0.45 -17.83
N LEU A 91 7.43 -0.72 -17.44
CA LEU A 91 6.97 -2.00 -17.99
C LEU A 91 5.47 -2.26 -17.78
N ILE A 92 4.95 -1.97 -16.59
CA ILE A 92 3.52 -2.16 -16.33
C ILE A 92 2.65 -1.09 -17.03
N ARG A 93 3.12 0.15 -17.14
CA ARG A 93 2.42 1.19 -17.91
C ARG A 93 2.28 0.82 -19.37
N ASP A 94 3.33 0.29 -19.98
CA ASP A 94 3.30 -0.22 -21.37
C ASP A 94 2.22 -1.33 -21.55
N GLU A 95 2.09 -2.25 -20.60
CA GLU A 95 1.05 -3.29 -20.67
C GLU A 95 -0.37 -2.72 -20.45
N ILE A 96 -0.52 -1.71 -19.59
CA ILE A 96 -1.79 -1.01 -19.39
C ILE A 96 -2.21 -0.28 -20.66
N GLU A 97 -1.31 0.50 -21.28
CA GLU A 97 -1.57 1.25 -22.52
C GLU A 97 -1.96 0.31 -23.67
N LYS A 98 -1.23 -0.80 -23.85
CA LYS A 98 -1.59 -1.83 -24.83
C LYS A 98 -2.99 -2.39 -24.61
N MET A 99 -3.35 -2.63 -23.35
CA MET A 99 -4.68 -3.14 -23.00
C MET A 99 -5.77 -2.09 -23.21
N GLN A 100 -5.51 -0.82 -22.91
CA GLN A 100 -6.42 0.30 -23.16
C GLN A 100 -6.68 0.45 -24.66
N GLY A 101 -5.63 0.49 -25.48
CA GLY A 101 -5.75 0.57 -26.93
C GLY A 101 -6.56 -0.59 -27.54
N GLY A 102 -6.34 -1.83 -27.05
CA GLY A 102 -7.10 -3.00 -27.50
C GLY A 102 -8.58 -2.97 -27.09
N LEU A 103 -8.91 -2.41 -25.93
CA LEU A 103 -10.30 -2.23 -25.48
C LEU A 103 -11.01 -1.15 -26.30
N LEU A 104 -10.38 -0.01 -26.51
CA LEU A 104 -10.91 1.08 -27.33
C LEU A 104 -11.17 0.62 -28.79
N SER A 105 -10.23 -0.09 -29.40
CA SER A 105 -10.37 -0.66 -30.75
C SER A 105 -11.51 -1.68 -30.83
N SER A 106 -11.91 -2.27 -29.71
CA SER A 106 -13.05 -3.20 -29.60
C SER A 106 -14.37 -2.49 -29.23
N GLY A 107 -14.40 -1.15 -29.20
CA GLY A 107 -15.60 -0.37 -28.83
C GLY A 107 -15.95 -0.45 -27.34
N ILE A 108 -15.02 -0.86 -26.49
CA ILE A 108 -15.24 -0.95 -25.04
C ILE A 108 -14.75 0.35 -24.39
N PRO A 109 -15.62 1.11 -23.70
CA PRO A 109 -15.22 2.35 -23.05
C PRO A 109 -14.23 2.07 -21.90
N ILE A 110 -13.28 2.98 -21.73
CA ILE A 110 -12.30 2.97 -20.64
C ILE A 110 -12.33 4.32 -19.91
N ASP A 111 -11.75 4.38 -18.74
CA ASP A 111 -11.37 5.64 -18.07
C ASP A 111 -9.95 5.98 -18.49
N GLU A 112 -9.78 6.99 -19.34
CA GLU A 112 -8.47 7.44 -19.84
C GLU A 112 -7.61 8.05 -18.72
N ASN A 113 -8.25 8.56 -17.67
CA ASN A 113 -7.61 9.19 -16.52
C ASN A 113 -7.55 8.25 -15.30
N LEU A 114 -7.55 6.93 -15.51
CA LEU A 114 -7.43 5.95 -14.42
C LEU A 114 -6.17 6.20 -13.59
N PRO A 115 -6.28 6.61 -12.32
CA PRO A 115 -5.10 6.84 -11.49
C PRO A 115 -4.34 5.54 -11.21
N ILE A 116 -3.02 5.56 -11.43
CA ILE A 116 -2.11 4.43 -11.22
C ILE A 116 -1.17 4.76 -10.07
N GLY A 117 -1.24 3.97 -9.00
CA GLY A 117 -0.33 4.07 -7.86
C GLY A 117 0.49 2.80 -7.66
N ILE A 118 1.50 2.91 -6.82
CA ILE A 118 2.32 1.77 -6.41
C ILE A 118 2.25 1.54 -4.91
N MET A 119 2.43 0.28 -4.51
CA MET A 119 2.58 -0.07 -3.11
C MET A 119 4.05 0.13 -2.69
N VAL A 120 4.24 0.95 -1.66
CA VAL A 120 5.54 1.16 -1.02
C VAL A 120 5.66 0.16 0.11
N GLU A 121 6.20 -0.99 -0.22
CA GLU A 121 6.34 -2.12 0.70
C GLU A 121 7.74 -2.74 0.67
N VAL A 122 8.57 -2.31 -0.29
CA VAL A 122 9.99 -2.66 -0.38
C VAL A 122 10.82 -1.44 0.07
N PRO A 123 11.80 -1.60 0.98
CA PRO A 123 12.61 -0.49 1.49
C PRO A 123 13.29 0.36 0.42
N SER A 124 13.69 -0.22 -0.72
CA SER A 124 14.28 0.53 -1.84
C SER A 124 13.38 1.63 -2.38
N VAL A 125 12.06 1.37 -2.42
CA VAL A 125 11.05 2.35 -2.87
C VAL A 125 10.91 3.47 -1.84
N ALA A 126 10.85 3.14 -0.55
CA ALA A 126 10.75 4.13 0.53
C ALA A 126 11.95 5.09 0.54
N LEU A 127 13.17 4.54 0.40
CA LEU A 127 14.43 5.29 0.35
C LEU A 127 14.50 6.24 -0.86
N SER A 128 13.93 5.85 -2.01
CA SER A 128 13.99 6.60 -3.26
C SER A 128 12.62 7.15 -3.69
N SER A 129 11.69 7.29 -2.76
CA SER A 129 10.26 7.56 -2.97
C SER A 129 9.97 8.75 -3.89
N PHE A 130 10.77 9.81 -3.87
CA PHE A 130 10.61 10.94 -4.78
C PHE A 130 10.70 10.53 -6.25
N HIS A 131 11.64 9.65 -6.61
CA HIS A 131 11.81 9.20 -8.00
C HIS A 131 10.65 8.33 -8.47
N PHE A 132 10.14 7.48 -7.60
CA PHE A 132 8.97 6.66 -7.88
C PHE A 132 7.69 7.52 -7.97
N ALA A 133 7.50 8.44 -7.02
CA ALA A 133 6.35 9.33 -6.97
C ALA A 133 6.18 10.18 -8.24
N LYS A 134 7.28 10.56 -8.90
CA LYS A 134 7.23 11.30 -10.19
C LYS A 134 6.61 10.50 -11.34
N LYS A 135 6.47 9.20 -11.21
CA LYS A 135 5.97 8.31 -12.27
C LYS A 135 4.57 7.75 -12.00
N VAL A 136 3.95 8.12 -10.88
CA VAL A 136 2.66 7.57 -10.45
C VAL A 136 1.76 8.67 -9.89
N ASP A 137 0.46 8.37 -9.77
CA ASP A 137 -0.54 9.34 -9.34
C ASP A 137 -0.75 9.34 -7.82
N PHE A 138 -0.40 8.23 -7.15
CA PHE A 138 -0.45 8.11 -5.69
C PHE A 138 0.50 7.01 -5.19
N LEU A 139 0.82 7.07 -3.91
CA LEU A 139 1.55 6.01 -3.20
C LEU A 139 0.65 5.39 -2.13
N SER A 140 0.74 4.07 -1.94
CA SER A 140 0.09 3.38 -0.83
C SER A 140 1.14 2.56 -0.07
N ILE A 141 1.34 2.85 1.21
CA ILE A 141 2.34 2.15 2.02
C ILE A 141 1.74 0.83 2.50
N GLY A 142 2.34 -0.29 2.09
CA GLY A 142 2.05 -1.63 2.57
C GLY A 142 2.85 -1.92 3.84
N SER A 143 2.34 -1.49 5.01
CA SER A 143 3.10 -1.50 6.26
C SER A 143 3.57 -2.88 6.68
N ASN A 144 2.79 -3.94 6.40
CA ASN A 144 3.14 -5.30 6.81
C ASN A 144 4.39 -5.82 6.07
N ASP A 145 4.40 -5.74 4.74
CA ASP A 145 5.55 -6.19 3.95
C ASP A 145 6.74 -5.23 4.13
N LEU A 146 6.50 -3.91 4.28
CA LEU A 146 7.57 -2.96 4.60
C LEU A 146 8.25 -3.31 5.94
N THR A 147 7.50 -3.65 6.97
CA THR A 147 8.03 -4.10 8.26
C THR A 147 8.83 -5.39 8.10
N GLN A 148 8.26 -6.39 7.43
CA GLN A 148 8.91 -7.68 7.17
C GLN A 148 10.27 -7.51 6.49
N TYR A 149 10.36 -6.71 5.44
CA TYR A 149 11.59 -6.51 4.69
C TYR A 149 12.59 -5.59 5.41
N THR A 150 12.11 -4.63 6.20
CA THR A 150 12.98 -3.73 6.97
C THR A 150 13.67 -4.47 8.12
N LEU A 151 12.93 -5.31 8.82
CA LEU A 151 13.44 -6.07 9.98
C LEU A 151 13.97 -7.45 9.60
N ALA A 152 13.84 -7.85 8.33
CA ALA A 152 14.20 -9.18 7.83
C ALA A 152 13.50 -10.33 8.60
N VAL A 153 12.24 -10.14 8.97
CA VAL A 153 11.47 -11.07 9.78
C VAL A 153 10.28 -11.59 8.97
N ASP A 154 10.23 -12.90 8.79
CA ASP A 154 9.05 -13.58 8.24
C ASP A 154 7.93 -13.58 9.28
N ARG A 155 6.87 -12.80 9.05
CA ARG A 155 5.70 -12.71 9.94
C ARG A 155 4.94 -14.03 10.09
N GLY A 156 5.12 -14.98 9.16
CA GLY A 156 4.54 -16.32 9.22
C GLY A 156 5.34 -17.31 10.05
N ASN A 157 6.53 -16.93 10.53
CA ASN A 157 7.38 -17.80 11.34
C ASN A 157 7.12 -17.59 12.83
N GLU A 158 6.42 -18.58 13.44
CA GLU A 158 6.02 -18.54 14.86
C GLU A 158 7.19 -18.37 15.84
N LYS A 159 8.41 -18.78 15.48
CA LYS A 159 9.59 -18.68 16.37
C LYS A 159 10.17 -17.29 16.49
N ILE A 160 9.94 -16.44 15.50
CA ILE A 160 10.54 -15.09 15.41
C ILE A 160 9.49 -13.99 15.24
N HIS A 161 8.19 -14.31 15.28
CA HIS A 161 7.13 -13.33 15.05
C HIS A 161 7.16 -12.15 16.03
N ASN A 162 7.69 -12.35 17.23
CA ASN A 162 7.89 -11.29 18.22
C ASN A 162 8.85 -10.19 17.76
N LEU A 163 9.70 -10.48 16.77
CA LEU A 163 10.57 -9.49 16.14
C LEU A 163 9.84 -8.67 15.07
N PHE A 164 8.62 -9.07 14.70
CA PHE A 164 7.79 -8.35 13.75
C PHE A 164 7.05 -7.21 14.45
N GLN A 165 7.69 -6.05 14.52
CA GLN A 165 7.20 -4.87 15.23
C GLN A 165 6.79 -3.78 14.24
N HIS A 166 5.48 -3.59 14.01
CA HIS A 166 4.94 -2.69 12.97
C HIS A 166 5.39 -1.24 13.12
N TYR A 167 5.48 -0.74 14.36
CA TYR A 167 5.89 0.63 14.64
C TYR A 167 7.34 0.77 15.09
N HIS A 168 8.19 -0.22 14.75
CA HIS A 168 9.62 -0.10 14.99
C HIS A 168 10.18 1.21 14.37
N PRO A 169 11.03 1.98 15.08
CA PRO A 169 11.50 3.29 14.62
C PRO A 169 12.11 3.27 13.22
N SER A 170 12.79 2.19 12.82
CA SER A 170 13.33 2.05 11.46
C SER A 170 12.24 1.99 10.39
N VAL A 171 11.10 1.35 10.68
CA VAL A 171 9.94 1.30 9.78
C VAL A 171 9.32 2.69 9.68
N LEU A 172 9.13 3.38 10.82
CA LEU A 172 8.59 4.73 10.86
C LEU A 172 9.50 5.73 10.11
N LYS A 173 10.83 5.57 10.17
CA LYS A 173 11.78 6.36 9.38
C LYS A 173 11.55 6.20 7.87
N LEU A 174 11.36 4.98 7.39
CA LEU A 174 11.06 4.70 5.98
C LEU A 174 9.72 5.29 5.55
N ILE A 175 8.69 5.19 6.40
CA ILE A 175 7.38 5.81 6.16
C ILE A 175 7.53 7.34 6.06
N ARG A 176 8.22 7.97 7.01
CA ARG A 176 8.50 9.42 6.99
C ARG A 176 9.24 9.85 5.72
N MET A 177 10.24 9.06 5.28
CA MET A 177 10.97 9.31 4.03
C MET A 177 10.04 9.22 2.82
N THR A 178 9.16 8.22 2.78
CA THR A 178 8.14 8.06 1.73
C THR A 178 7.25 9.29 1.64
N VAL A 179 6.70 9.76 2.76
CA VAL A 179 5.84 10.95 2.81
C VAL A 179 6.60 12.20 2.33
N LYS A 180 7.85 12.39 2.77
CA LYS A 180 8.67 13.52 2.31
C LYS A 180 8.91 13.49 0.79
N GLY A 181 9.23 12.32 0.24
CA GLY A 181 9.44 12.15 -1.20
C GLY A 181 8.17 12.38 -2.02
N ALA A 182 7.04 11.84 -1.56
CA ALA A 182 5.74 12.05 -2.17
C ALA A 182 5.32 13.53 -2.15
N LYS A 183 5.43 14.19 -1.01
CA LYS A 183 5.13 15.62 -0.86
C LYS A 183 5.96 16.48 -1.80
N LYS A 184 7.25 16.18 -1.97
CA LYS A 184 8.14 16.87 -2.92
C LYS A 184 7.69 16.68 -4.38
N ALA A 185 7.07 15.53 -4.69
CA ALA A 185 6.52 15.22 -6.01
C ALA A 185 5.07 15.69 -6.22
N GLY A 186 4.40 16.20 -5.18
CA GLY A 186 2.99 16.60 -5.25
C GLY A 186 2.00 15.43 -5.25
N VAL A 187 2.38 14.28 -4.70
CA VAL A 187 1.62 13.03 -4.76
C VAL A 187 1.08 12.67 -3.38
N ASN A 188 -0.18 12.22 -3.32
CA ASN A 188 -0.81 11.76 -2.09
C ASN A 188 -0.28 10.40 -1.63
N VAL A 189 -0.29 10.19 -0.30
CA VAL A 189 0.12 8.94 0.33
C VAL A 189 -0.99 8.39 1.19
N SER A 190 -1.34 7.12 0.96
CA SER A 190 -2.17 6.32 1.86
C SER A 190 -1.34 5.26 2.58
N VAL A 191 -1.86 4.73 3.67
CA VAL A 191 -1.28 3.55 4.35
C VAL A 191 -2.33 2.47 4.44
N CYS A 192 -1.96 1.25 4.13
CA CYS A 192 -2.75 0.05 4.35
C CYS A 192 -1.92 -0.97 5.15
N GLY A 193 -2.63 -1.88 5.83
CA GLY A 193 -2.02 -2.84 6.74
C GLY A 193 -2.35 -2.56 8.20
N GLU A 194 -1.81 -3.36 9.08
CA GLU A 194 -2.17 -3.37 10.49
C GLU A 194 -1.80 -2.07 11.22
N LEU A 195 -0.68 -1.45 10.83
CA LEU A 195 -0.21 -0.18 11.40
C LEU A 195 -1.26 0.96 11.31
N ALA A 196 -2.07 0.98 10.25
CA ALA A 196 -3.09 2.01 10.09
C ALA A 196 -4.26 1.88 11.08
N GLY A 197 -4.51 0.66 11.57
CA GLY A 197 -5.55 0.35 12.55
C GLY A 197 -5.06 0.23 13.99
N ASP A 198 -3.77 0.46 14.23
CA ASP A 198 -3.14 0.52 15.54
C ASP A 198 -3.08 1.97 16.05
N GLU A 199 -3.34 2.21 17.34
CA GLU A 199 -3.39 3.57 17.90
C GLU A 199 -2.04 4.29 17.80
N ILE A 200 -0.94 3.63 18.15
CA ILE A 200 0.43 4.20 18.10
C ILE A 200 0.79 4.49 16.64
N GLY A 201 0.54 3.50 15.79
CA GLY A 201 0.75 3.60 14.35
C GLY A 201 -0.03 4.75 13.74
N ALA A 202 -1.33 4.81 13.94
CA ALA A 202 -2.20 5.85 13.40
C ALA A 202 -1.80 7.26 13.88
N ALA A 203 -1.43 7.42 15.15
CA ALA A 203 -0.94 8.68 15.70
C ALA A 203 0.34 9.15 15.01
N CYS A 204 1.33 8.25 14.83
CA CYS A 204 2.56 8.55 14.11
C CYS A 204 2.30 8.88 12.63
N LEU A 205 1.45 8.11 11.96
CA LEU A 205 1.07 8.31 10.55
C LEU A 205 0.40 9.67 10.33
N MET A 206 -0.53 10.05 11.21
CA MET A 206 -1.15 11.37 11.20
C MET A 206 -0.09 12.48 11.36
N GLY A 207 0.84 12.28 12.29
CA GLY A 207 1.94 13.22 12.54
C GLY A 207 2.89 13.38 11.35
N PHE A 208 3.12 12.36 10.56
CA PHE A 208 3.89 12.44 9.31
C PHE A 208 3.13 13.15 8.19
N GLY A 209 1.81 13.29 8.31
CA GLY A 209 0.96 13.94 7.32
C GLY A 209 0.47 13.00 6.21
N ILE A 210 0.20 11.75 6.54
CA ILE A 210 -0.49 10.80 5.67
C ILE A 210 -1.88 11.33 5.32
N ASN A 211 -2.31 11.12 4.09
CA ASN A 211 -3.57 11.62 3.57
C ASN A 211 -4.76 10.67 3.87
N GLU A 212 -4.50 9.36 3.91
CA GLU A 212 -5.54 8.34 4.02
C GLU A 212 -5.02 7.13 4.80
N LEU A 213 -5.79 6.67 5.79
CA LEU A 213 -5.56 5.44 6.55
C LEU A 213 -6.61 4.39 6.15
N SER A 214 -6.16 3.25 5.63
CA SER A 214 -7.01 2.13 5.27
C SER A 214 -6.86 1.02 6.30
N MET A 215 -7.95 0.65 6.95
CA MET A 215 -7.97 -0.33 8.04
C MET A 215 -9.23 -1.20 7.98
N VAL A 216 -9.26 -2.24 8.77
CA VAL A 216 -10.47 -3.05 8.96
C VAL A 216 -11.57 -2.24 9.66
N PRO A 217 -12.86 -2.46 9.35
CA PRO A 217 -13.96 -1.65 9.88
C PRO A 217 -14.00 -1.58 11.42
N ASN A 218 -13.59 -2.65 12.09
CA ASN A 218 -13.61 -2.72 13.56
C ASN A 218 -12.62 -1.76 14.23
N SER A 219 -11.56 -1.34 13.55
CA SER A 219 -10.59 -0.36 14.08
C SER A 219 -11.05 1.09 13.90
N LEU A 220 -11.99 1.34 12.99
CA LEU A 220 -12.40 2.71 12.63
C LEU A 220 -12.87 3.56 13.82
N PRO A 221 -13.76 3.09 14.73
CA PRO A 221 -14.25 3.92 15.82
C PRO A 221 -13.11 4.39 16.74
N GLY A 222 -12.26 3.48 17.21
CA GLY A 222 -11.16 3.82 18.13
C GLY A 222 -10.12 4.76 17.49
N ILE A 223 -9.78 4.53 16.23
CA ILE A 223 -8.86 5.42 15.51
C ILE A 223 -9.51 6.79 15.25
N TYR A 224 -10.80 6.84 14.91
CA TYR A 224 -11.51 8.09 14.71
C TYR A 224 -11.52 8.93 16.00
N ASP A 225 -11.84 8.30 17.14
CA ASP A 225 -11.87 8.98 18.44
C ASP A 225 -10.47 9.50 18.82
N LEU A 226 -9.43 8.69 18.65
CA LEU A 226 -8.04 9.12 18.87
C LEU A 226 -7.69 10.34 18.01
N LEU A 227 -7.93 10.27 16.71
CA LEU A 227 -7.55 11.34 15.78
C LEU A 227 -8.38 12.62 15.96
N SER A 228 -9.61 12.48 16.48
CA SER A 228 -10.50 13.61 16.78
C SER A 228 -10.19 14.29 18.12
N SER A 229 -9.51 13.58 19.03
CA SER A 229 -9.22 14.07 20.38
C SER A 229 -8.11 15.12 20.44
N ARG A 230 -7.33 15.32 19.38
CA ARG A 230 -6.11 16.13 19.39
C ARG A 230 -5.93 16.93 18.10
N ASN A 231 -5.10 17.95 18.19
CA ASN A 231 -4.76 18.74 17.02
C ASN A 231 -3.56 18.12 16.26
N ARG A 232 -3.39 18.50 15.01
CA ARG A 232 -2.35 17.98 14.12
C ARG A 232 -0.92 18.21 14.62
N LYS A 233 -0.70 19.27 15.41
CA LYS A 233 0.62 19.60 15.94
C LYS A 233 1.06 18.59 16.99
N ASP A 234 0.14 18.11 17.84
CA ASP A 234 0.43 17.12 18.88
C ASP A 234 0.88 15.80 18.26
N PHE A 235 0.21 15.36 17.19
CA PHE A 235 0.63 14.18 16.42
C PHE A 235 2.01 14.37 15.77
N ALA A 236 2.28 15.57 15.24
CA ALA A 236 3.58 15.84 14.61
C ALA A 236 4.72 15.83 15.64
N GLU A 237 4.51 16.32 16.85
CA GLU A 237 5.50 16.25 17.94
C GLU A 237 5.78 14.81 18.35
N LEU A 238 4.74 13.99 18.53
CA LEU A 238 4.89 12.57 18.81
C LEU A 238 5.68 11.86 17.71
N ALA A 239 5.25 12.00 16.46
CA ALA A 239 5.87 11.33 15.32
C ALA A 239 7.34 11.73 15.10
N ASN A 240 7.69 12.98 15.37
CA ASN A 240 9.07 13.43 15.29
C ASN A 240 9.95 12.80 16.38
N LYS A 241 9.45 12.64 17.60
CA LYS A 241 10.17 11.93 18.66
C LYS A 241 10.29 10.43 18.36
N ALA A 242 9.19 9.80 17.90
CA ALA A 242 9.12 8.37 17.62
C ALA A 242 10.23 7.86 16.68
N VAL A 243 10.60 8.65 15.68
CA VAL A 243 11.62 8.22 14.71
C VAL A 243 13.07 8.31 15.25
N ASP A 244 13.29 8.99 16.34
CA ASP A 244 14.63 9.14 16.95
C ASP A 244 14.87 8.11 18.06
N LEU A 245 13.85 7.33 18.43
CA LEU A 245 13.95 6.23 19.38
C LEU A 245 14.73 5.04 18.80
N SER A 246 15.13 4.11 19.68
CA SER A 246 15.90 2.92 19.32
C SER A 246 15.07 1.66 19.27
N SER A 247 13.92 1.62 19.94
CA SER A 247 13.08 0.43 20.05
C SER A 247 11.57 0.74 20.02
N SER A 248 10.76 -0.29 19.83
CA SER A 248 9.31 -0.20 19.91
C SER A 248 8.82 0.01 21.33
N GLU A 249 9.49 -0.56 22.31
CA GLU A 249 9.19 -0.42 23.73
C GLU A 249 9.32 1.05 24.18
N GLU A 250 10.38 1.73 23.78
CA GLU A 250 10.54 3.17 24.03
C GLU A 250 9.39 4.00 23.39
N LEU A 251 8.89 3.55 22.23
CA LEU A 251 7.76 4.22 21.59
C LEU A 251 6.45 3.97 22.33
N GLU A 252 6.23 2.78 22.86
CA GLU A 252 5.05 2.46 23.69
C GLU A 252 5.02 3.34 24.96
N GLU A 253 6.15 3.50 25.62
CA GLU A 253 6.30 4.39 26.78
C GLU A 253 6.03 5.85 26.40
N LEU A 254 6.64 6.34 25.33
CA LEU A 254 6.41 7.69 24.82
C LEU A 254 4.94 7.93 24.48
N PHE A 255 4.26 6.94 23.84
CA PHE A 255 2.85 7.04 23.48
C PHE A 255 1.95 7.10 24.72
N LYS A 256 2.23 6.28 25.73
CA LYS A 256 1.49 6.30 27.00
C LYS A 256 1.60 7.67 27.67
N GLU A 257 2.82 8.20 27.83
CA GLU A 257 3.01 9.55 28.38
C GLU A 257 2.30 10.62 27.56
N TRP A 258 2.35 10.51 26.23
CA TRP A 258 1.69 11.44 25.33
C TRP A 258 0.17 11.35 25.46
N LYS A 259 -0.40 10.15 25.69
CA LYS A 259 -1.83 9.94 25.89
C LYS A 259 -2.31 10.53 27.22
N ASP A 260 -1.51 10.43 28.28
CA ASP A 260 -1.84 10.91 29.63
C ASP A 260 -1.76 12.45 29.77
N ARG A 261 -0.93 13.15 29.00
CA ARG A 261 -0.76 14.61 29.06
C ARG A 261 -1.99 15.42 28.64
N THR A 262 -3.03 14.82 28.14
CA THR A 262 -4.18 15.49 27.52
C THR A 262 -5.52 15.02 28.09
N ALA A 263 -5.50 14.14 29.08
CA ALA A 263 -6.63 13.87 29.95
C ALA A 263 -6.63 14.89 31.08
#